data_f0dfeb17b7fc5520822a8546e8ddfcc7
#
_entry.id   f0dfeb17b7fc5520822a8546e8ddfcc7
#
_cell.length_a   1.000
_cell.length_b   1.000
_cell.length_c   1.000
_cell.angle_alpha   90.00
_cell.angle_beta   90.00
_cell.angle_gamma   90.00
#
_symmetry.space_group_name_H-M   'P 1'
#
loop_
_entity.id
_entity.type
_entity.pdbx_description
1 polymer ?
#
loop_
_entity_poly.entity_id
_entity_poly.type
_entity_poly.pdbx_seq_one_letter_code
_entity_poly.pdbx_strand_id
1 'polypeptide(L)'
;MYIFDLLGDYDLAIMHPLISLIQEIRTIFLEMGFEEIQGNYVESCFWNMDVLFIPQDHPARELHDTLYLKNPSKVEVKEKKLMDIVSKVHENGGITDSDGWGYTFSKEEGLKALLRTHTTVNTIRYLYNNPEPPCKVFSIGRVFRKENIDPTHLPEFYQIEGIVHEENSNFRQLIGILKEFYRRMGFEKVRVRPGYFPYTEPSMEIEVFWNKKWMELGGSGIFRPEVTEPVGVKNPVLAWGLGLERLAMLRYGLEDIRDLYISDLGWLRKTPLI
;
A
#
# COMPACT_ATOMS: atom_id res chain seq x y z
N MET A 1 18.69 44.00 11.88
CA MET A 1 18.82 42.92 12.88
C MET A 1 17.68 41.91 12.54
N TYR A 2 18.06 40.81 11.93
CA TYR A 2 17.10 39.79 11.50
C TYR A 2 16.77 38.89 12.68
N ILE A 3 15.52 38.40 12.75
CA ILE A 3 15.04 37.45 13.79
C ILE A 3 16.00 36.27 14.00
N PHE A 4 16.76 35.90 12.97
CA PHE A 4 17.76 34.83 12.99
C PHE A 4 18.97 35.07 13.89
N ASP A 5 19.32 36.34 14.19
CA ASP A 5 20.44 36.68 15.07
C ASP A 5 20.15 36.48 16.58
N LEU A 6 18.88 36.24 16.92
CA LEU A 6 18.44 36.04 18.30
C LEU A 6 18.38 34.53 18.70
N LEU A 7 18.60 33.63 17.78
CA LEU A 7 18.39 32.20 18.03
C LEU A 7 19.67 31.41 18.36
N GLY A 8 20.82 32.06 18.44
CA GLY A 8 22.10 31.39 18.74
C GLY A 8 22.34 30.21 17.75
N ASP A 9 23.32 29.35 18.02
CA ASP A 9 23.62 28.14 17.24
C ASP A 9 22.49 27.08 17.28
N TYR A 10 21.23 27.48 17.08
CA TYR A 10 20.14 26.54 16.80
C TYR A 10 20.26 26.15 15.34
N ASP A 11 20.71 24.94 15.08
CA ASP A 11 20.62 24.32 13.77
C ASP A 11 19.18 24.47 13.23
N LEU A 12 19.10 25.22 12.13
CA LEU A 12 17.84 25.63 11.51
C LEU A 12 16.98 24.42 11.14
N ALA A 13 15.72 24.47 11.59
CA ALA A 13 14.57 23.70 11.13
C ALA A 13 14.88 22.30 10.56
N ILE A 14 15.02 21.34 11.44
CA ILE A 14 15.21 19.94 11.05
C ILE A 14 13.85 19.38 10.62
N MET A 15 13.75 18.92 9.36
CA MET A 15 12.61 18.15 8.90
C MET A 15 12.56 16.84 9.68
N HIS A 16 11.37 16.39 10.07
CA HIS A 16 11.21 15.09 10.72
C HIS A 16 11.73 13.96 9.80
N PRO A 17 12.58 13.03 10.28
CA PRO A 17 13.21 12.00 9.44
C PRO A 17 12.22 11.19 8.58
N LEU A 18 11.06 10.84 9.15
CA LEU A 18 10.01 10.15 8.41
C LEU A 18 9.46 10.97 7.24
N ILE A 19 9.30 12.30 7.43
CA ILE A 19 8.84 13.19 6.36
C ILE A 19 9.92 13.35 5.30
N SER A 20 11.20 13.45 5.69
CA SER A 20 12.34 13.46 4.75
C SER A 20 12.33 12.21 3.88
N LEU A 21 12.16 11.03 4.49
CA LEU A 21 12.09 9.76 3.78
C LEU A 21 10.89 9.70 2.81
N ILE A 22 9.72 10.20 3.22
CA ILE A 22 8.55 10.31 2.33
C ILE A 22 8.87 11.17 1.11
N GLN A 23 9.56 12.30 1.29
CA GLN A 23 9.92 13.18 0.18
C GLN A 23 10.93 12.51 -0.77
N GLU A 24 11.93 11.82 -0.23
CA GLU A 24 12.89 11.04 -1.02
C GLU A 24 12.19 9.97 -1.87
N ILE A 25 11.33 9.17 -1.26
CA ILE A 25 10.57 8.12 -1.96
C ILE A 25 9.67 8.71 -3.05
N ARG A 26 8.99 9.82 -2.74
CA ARG A 26 8.17 10.55 -3.72
C ARG A 26 9.01 11.00 -4.91
N THR A 27 10.17 11.61 -4.68
CA THR A 27 11.09 12.05 -5.72
C THR A 27 11.52 10.88 -6.60
N ILE A 28 11.90 9.74 -6.00
CA ILE A 28 12.32 8.55 -6.73
C ILE A 28 11.22 8.07 -7.68
N PHE A 29 9.96 7.93 -7.21
CA PHE A 29 8.88 7.47 -8.08
C PHE A 29 8.54 8.48 -9.18
N LEU A 30 8.53 9.78 -8.88
CA LEU A 30 8.33 10.83 -9.89
C LEU A 30 9.42 10.79 -10.97
N GLU A 31 10.68 10.62 -10.61
CA GLU A 31 11.81 10.46 -11.55
C GLU A 31 11.73 9.16 -12.37
N MET A 32 11.11 8.10 -11.82
CA MET A 32 10.82 6.87 -12.54
C MET A 32 9.59 6.97 -13.45
N GLY A 33 8.97 8.15 -13.54
CA GLY A 33 7.85 8.44 -14.42
C GLY A 33 6.49 8.02 -13.87
N PHE A 34 6.33 7.92 -12.54
CA PHE A 34 5.06 7.66 -11.89
C PHE A 34 4.32 8.96 -11.54
N GLU A 35 3.00 8.89 -11.52
CA GLU A 35 2.11 9.94 -11.02
C GLU A 35 1.66 9.61 -9.58
N GLU A 36 1.68 10.59 -8.67
CA GLU A 36 1.20 10.40 -7.29
C GLU A 36 -0.32 10.55 -7.23
N ILE A 37 -0.98 9.56 -6.65
CA ILE A 37 -2.42 9.59 -6.39
C ILE A 37 -2.71 9.50 -4.89
N GLN A 38 -3.86 10.03 -4.48
CA GLN A 38 -4.31 10.00 -3.10
C GLN A 38 -5.77 9.52 -3.03
N GLY A 39 -6.21 9.13 -1.84
CA GLY A 39 -7.58 8.71 -1.58
C GLY A 39 -7.99 8.90 -0.13
N ASN A 40 -9.22 8.52 0.18
CA ASN A 40 -9.83 8.72 1.48
C ASN A 40 -9.29 7.74 2.52
N TYR A 41 -9.35 8.13 3.79
CA TYR A 41 -9.07 7.23 4.92
C TYR A 41 -10.25 6.32 5.25
N VAL A 42 -11.46 6.85 5.13
CA VAL A 42 -12.71 6.11 5.35
C VAL A 42 -13.17 5.52 4.03
N GLU A 43 -13.35 4.21 4.03
CA GLU A 43 -13.76 3.44 2.85
C GLU A 43 -14.88 2.47 3.18
N SER A 44 -15.56 1.97 2.14
CA SER A 44 -16.44 0.80 2.27
C SER A 44 -15.65 -0.50 2.21
N CYS A 45 -16.13 -1.56 2.85
CA CYS A 45 -15.58 -2.91 2.66
C CYS A 45 -15.54 -3.30 1.19
N PHE A 46 -16.52 -2.85 0.41
CA PHE A 46 -16.56 -3.11 -1.03
C PHE A 46 -15.26 -2.67 -1.72
N TRP A 47 -14.89 -1.39 -1.60
CA TRP A 47 -13.70 -0.87 -2.25
C TRP A 47 -12.39 -1.33 -1.59
N ASN A 48 -12.39 -1.47 -0.27
CA ASN A 48 -11.18 -1.87 0.44
C ASN A 48 -10.86 -3.37 0.32
N MET A 49 -11.87 -4.22 0.10
CA MET A 49 -11.69 -5.67 0.13
C MET A 49 -12.38 -6.41 -1.02
N ASP A 50 -13.68 -6.15 -1.28
CA ASP A 50 -14.44 -6.95 -2.24
C ASP A 50 -13.92 -6.79 -3.67
N VAL A 51 -13.63 -5.56 -4.11
CA VAL A 51 -13.05 -5.30 -5.45
C VAL A 51 -11.68 -5.93 -5.61
N LEU A 52 -10.95 -6.18 -4.52
CA LEU A 52 -9.67 -6.88 -4.50
C LEU A 52 -9.82 -8.41 -4.39
N PHE A 53 -11.03 -8.92 -4.59
CA PHE A 53 -11.31 -10.34 -4.55
C PHE A 53 -10.94 -11.01 -3.21
N ILE A 54 -10.90 -10.26 -2.11
CA ILE A 54 -10.72 -10.81 -0.76
C ILE A 54 -12.05 -11.39 -0.29
N PRO A 55 -12.16 -12.70 0.01
CA PRO A 55 -13.44 -13.31 0.38
C PRO A 55 -14.03 -12.70 1.64
N GLN A 56 -15.37 -12.73 1.76
CA GLN A 56 -16.07 -12.06 2.86
C GLN A 56 -15.90 -12.76 4.22
N ASP A 57 -15.43 -13.99 4.24
CA ASP A 57 -15.05 -14.77 5.41
C ASP A 57 -13.53 -14.77 5.69
N HIS A 58 -12.76 -13.95 4.95
CA HIS A 58 -11.31 -13.87 5.16
C HIS A 58 -10.97 -13.28 6.54
N PRO A 59 -10.00 -13.87 7.30
CA PRO A 59 -9.62 -13.40 8.65
C PRO A 59 -9.29 -11.91 8.73
N ALA A 60 -8.67 -11.32 7.70
CA ALA A 60 -8.36 -9.89 7.67
C ALA A 60 -9.58 -8.96 7.81
N ARG A 61 -10.81 -9.48 7.63
CA ARG A 61 -12.06 -8.73 7.83
C ARG A 61 -12.59 -8.80 9.25
N GLU A 62 -11.94 -9.57 10.13
CA GLU A 62 -12.38 -9.69 11.50
C GLU A 62 -12.15 -8.41 12.32
N LEU A 63 -12.92 -8.25 13.40
CA LEU A 63 -12.86 -7.05 14.24
C LEU A 63 -11.52 -6.86 14.96
N HIS A 64 -10.67 -7.87 15.00
CA HIS A 64 -9.35 -7.77 15.58
C HIS A 64 -8.27 -7.35 14.58
N ASP A 65 -8.58 -7.34 13.27
CA ASP A 65 -7.62 -6.91 12.23
C ASP A 65 -8.05 -5.61 11.55
N THR A 66 -9.36 -5.35 11.45
CA THR A 66 -9.94 -4.19 10.75
C THR A 66 -10.62 -3.22 11.71
N LEU A 67 -10.37 -1.92 11.55
CA LEU A 67 -11.02 -0.86 12.30
C LEU A 67 -12.31 -0.41 11.60
N TYR A 68 -13.44 -1.01 11.99
CA TYR A 68 -14.75 -0.60 11.53
C TYR A 68 -15.25 0.65 12.25
N LEU A 69 -15.96 1.52 11.52
CA LEU A 69 -16.55 2.72 12.08
C LEU A 69 -17.94 2.44 12.69
N LYS A 70 -18.24 3.10 13.81
CA LYS A 70 -19.57 3.05 14.42
C LYS A 70 -20.52 4.10 13.82
N ASN A 71 -19.98 5.27 13.43
CA ASN A 71 -20.73 6.37 12.86
C ASN A 71 -19.86 7.17 11.87
N PRO A 72 -20.17 7.16 10.55
CA PRO A 72 -21.19 6.30 9.95
C PRO A 72 -20.76 4.82 9.97
N SER A 73 -21.71 3.90 10.18
CA SER A 73 -21.42 2.45 10.15
C SER A 73 -21.39 1.88 8.72
N LYS A 74 -21.88 2.64 7.76
CA LYS A 74 -21.95 2.28 6.34
C LYS A 74 -21.53 3.45 5.46
N VAL A 75 -20.93 3.12 4.33
CA VAL A 75 -20.62 4.05 3.23
C VAL A 75 -21.41 3.62 2.00
N GLU A 76 -22.09 4.57 1.38
CA GLU A 76 -22.80 4.31 0.13
C GLU A 76 -21.81 4.04 -0.99
N VAL A 77 -22.04 2.93 -1.70
CA VAL A 77 -21.34 2.59 -2.95
C VAL A 77 -22.23 2.98 -4.12
N LYS A 78 -21.82 4.00 -4.86
CA LYS A 78 -22.55 4.55 -5.99
C LYS A 78 -22.50 3.64 -7.23
N GLU A 79 -21.43 2.87 -7.35
CA GLU A 79 -21.10 2.01 -8.49
C GLU A 79 -21.84 0.67 -8.41
N LYS A 80 -23.19 0.74 -8.44
CA LYS A 80 -24.07 -0.43 -8.27
C LYS A 80 -23.82 -1.53 -9.31
N LYS A 81 -23.55 -1.15 -10.57
CA LYS A 81 -23.22 -2.11 -11.63
C LYS A 81 -21.91 -2.85 -11.35
N LEU A 82 -20.89 -2.14 -10.86
CA LEU A 82 -19.64 -2.77 -10.46
C LEU A 82 -19.85 -3.73 -9.29
N MET A 83 -20.66 -3.35 -8.30
CA MET A 83 -21.00 -4.23 -7.19
C MET A 83 -21.69 -5.51 -7.65
N ASP A 84 -22.59 -5.44 -8.64
CA ASP A 84 -23.24 -6.62 -9.21
C ASP A 84 -22.26 -7.53 -9.96
N ILE A 85 -21.29 -6.96 -10.68
CA ILE A 85 -20.24 -7.72 -11.36
C ILE A 85 -19.33 -8.41 -10.33
N VAL A 86 -18.80 -7.65 -9.36
CA VAL A 86 -17.91 -8.16 -8.29
C VAL A 86 -18.61 -9.26 -7.49
N SER A 87 -19.91 -9.09 -7.15
CA SER A 87 -20.68 -10.13 -6.46
C SER A 87 -20.64 -11.47 -7.21
N LYS A 88 -20.88 -11.44 -8.52
CA LYS A 88 -20.85 -12.65 -9.36
C LYS A 88 -19.45 -13.25 -9.47
N VAL A 89 -18.43 -12.40 -9.55
CA VAL A 89 -17.04 -12.88 -9.59
C VAL A 89 -16.70 -13.60 -8.28
N HIS A 90 -17.13 -13.10 -7.14
CA HIS A 90 -16.95 -13.79 -5.86
C HIS A 90 -17.74 -15.10 -5.77
N GLU A 91 -18.98 -15.12 -6.28
CA GLU A 91 -19.85 -16.29 -6.18
C GLU A 91 -19.42 -17.44 -7.11
N ASN A 92 -19.10 -17.14 -8.37
CA ASN A 92 -18.90 -18.16 -9.39
C ASN A 92 -17.97 -17.74 -10.55
N GLY A 93 -17.09 -16.77 -10.31
CA GLY A 93 -16.16 -16.26 -11.32
C GLY A 93 -16.76 -15.20 -12.26
N GLY A 94 -18.09 -15.15 -12.41
CA GLY A 94 -18.80 -14.12 -13.17
C GLY A 94 -18.32 -13.94 -14.60
N ILE A 95 -17.63 -12.85 -14.89
CA ILE A 95 -17.08 -12.50 -16.21
C ILE A 95 -15.67 -13.03 -16.45
N THR A 96 -15.03 -13.61 -15.44
CA THR A 96 -13.66 -14.16 -15.49
C THR A 96 -13.68 -15.66 -15.75
N ASP A 97 -12.54 -16.26 -16.11
CA ASP A 97 -12.37 -17.70 -16.29
C ASP A 97 -12.14 -18.45 -14.95
N SER A 98 -12.66 -17.92 -13.86
CA SER A 98 -12.49 -18.45 -12.50
C SER A 98 -13.79 -19.04 -11.98
N ASP A 99 -13.71 -19.98 -11.03
CA ASP A 99 -14.87 -20.54 -10.33
C ASP A 99 -15.38 -19.65 -9.18
N GLY A 100 -14.69 -18.52 -8.89
CA GLY A 100 -14.96 -17.68 -7.72
C GLY A 100 -14.62 -18.37 -6.41
N TRP A 101 -15.21 -17.90 -5.32
CA TRP A 101 -15.05 -18.47 -3.97
C TRP A 101 -16.19 -19.43 -3.59
N GLY A 102 -17.29 -19.46 -4.33
CA GLY A 102 -18.39 -20.40 -4.15
C GLY A 102 -19.34 -20.11 -2.97
N TYR A 103 -19.32 -18.91 -2.41
CA TYR A 103 -20.26 -18.49 -1.36
C TYR A 103 -21.29 -17.47 -1.89
N THR A 104 -22.37 -17.24 -1.15
CA THR A 104 -23.34 -16.19 -1.47
C THR A 104 -22.82 -14.83 -1.02
N PHE A 105 -22.62 -13.91 -1.96
CA PHE A 105 -22.09 -12.57 -1.67
C PHE A 105 -23.11 -11.69 -0.94
N SER A 106 -22.69 -11.07 0.15
CA SER A 106 -23.49 -10.12 0.91
C SER A 106 -23.13 -8.66 0.53
N LYS A 107 -24.03 -8.01 -0.21
CA LYS A 107 -23.87 -6.57 -0.51
C LYS A 107 -23.85 -5.71 0.76
N GLU A 108 -24.55 -6.15 1.81
CA GLU A 108 -24.63 -5.50 3.10
C GLU A 108 -23.26 -5.42 3.79
N GLU A 109 -22.50 -6.52 3.72
CA GLU A 109 -21.11 -6.56 4.22
C GLU A 109 -20.22 -5.58 3.45
N GLY A 110 -20.39 -5.47 2.14
CA GLY A 110 -19.65 -4.55 1.29
C GLY A 110 -19.88 -3.07 1.65
N LEU A 111 -21.01 -2.71 2.24
CA LEU A 111 -21.32 -1.32 2.62
C LEU A 111 -20.73 -0.92 3.98
N LYS A 112 -20.21 -1.83 4.80
CA LYS A 112 -19.63 -1.49 6.11
C LYS A 112 -18.52 -0.47 5.96
N ALA A 113 -18.53 0.55 6.81
CA ALA A 113 -17.51 1.60 6.84
C ALA A 113 -16.32 1.16 7.68
N LEU A 114 -15.11 1.40 7.18
CA LEU A 114 -13.85 1.09 7.85
C LEU A 114 -12.79 2.18 7.61
N LEU A 115 -11.74 2.19 8.41
CA LEU A 115 -10.50 2.87 8.06
C LEU A 115 -9.69 1.95 7.13
N ARG A 116 -9.25 2.50 5.98
CA ARG A 116 -8.55 1.70 4.96
C ARG A 116 -7.38 0.92 5.54
N THR A 117 -7.28 -0.36 5.20
CA THR A 117 -6.23 -1.26 5.71
C THR A 117 -4.98 -1.28 4.82
N HIS A 118 -5.08 -0.69 3.63
CA HIS A 118 -4.01 -0.54 2.63
C HIS A 118 -4.35 0.61 1.67
N THR A 119 -3.35 1.07 0.93
CA THR A 119 -3.52 2.11 -0.09
C THR A 119 -3.89 1.54 -1.47
N THR A 120 -3.97 0.22 -1.64
CA THR A 120 -4.41 -0.46 -2.86
C THR A 120 -5.83 -0.05 -3.28
N VAL A 121 -6.66 0.39 -2.32
CA VAL A 121 -7.96 1.00 -2.61
C VAL A 121 -7.85 2.22 -3.53
N ASN A 122 -6.75 3.00 -3.45
CA ASN A 122 -6.54 4.16 -4.32
C ASN A 122 -6.22 3.73 -5.74
N THR A 123 -5.35 2.71 -5.89
CA THR A 123 -4.91 2.21 -7.20
C THR A 123 -6.03 1.48 -7.94
N ILE A 124 -6.85 0.70 -7.24
CA ILE A 124 -7.99 0.03 -7.90
C ILE A 124 -9.09 1.03 -8.30
N ARG A 125 -9.35 2.07 -7.51
CA ARG A 125 -10.24 3.17 -7.90
C ARG A 125 -9.71 3.95 -9.09
N TYR A 126 -8.40 4.18 -9.13
CA TYR A 126 -7.76 4.81 -10.27
C TYR A 126 -7.96 4.00 -11.55
N LEU A 127 -7.73 2.69 -11.51
CA LEU A 127 -7.95 1.78 -12.64
C LEU A 127 -9.41 1.75 -13.08
N TYR A 128 -10.37 1.72 -12.16
CA TYR A 128 -11.79 1.80 -12.49
C TYR A 128 -12.16 3.07 -13.28
N ASN A 129 -11.56 4.22 -12.92
CA ASN A 129 -11.79 5.49 -13.60
C ASN A 129 -10.94 5.65 -14.88
N ASN A 130 -9.83 4.91 -15.00
CA ASN A 130 -8.86 4.99 -16.10
C ASN A 130 -8.44 3.56 -16.52
N PRO A 131 -9.34 2.80 -17.16
CA PRO A 131 -9.10 1.38 -17.45
C PRO A 131 -8.11 1.15 -18.60
N GLU A 132 -7.83 2.17 -19.41
CA GLU A 132 -6.97 2.05 -20.59
C GLU A 132 -5.49 2.26 -20.26
N PRO A 133 -4.57 1.42 -20.78
CA PRO A 133 -3.14 1.64 -20.65
C PRO A 133 -2.64 2.80 -21.53
N PRO A 134 -1.46 3.38 -21.27
CA PRO A 134 -0.58 3.05 -20.17
C PRO A 134 -0.83 3.91 -18.92
N CYS A 135 -0.56 3.36 -17.73
CA CYS A 135 -0.42 4.18 -16.54
C CYS A 135 0.67 3.65 -15.59
N LYS A 136 1.28 4.56 -14.85
CA LYS A 136 2.20 4.31 -13.75
C LYS A 136 1.81 5.23 -12.61
N VAL A 137 1.21 4.70 -11.57
CA VAL A 137 0.78 5.51 -10.44
C VAL A 137 1.27 4.93 -9.13
N PHE A 138 1.50 5.81 -8.14
CA PHE A 138 1.83 5.41 -6.78
C PHE A 138 1.05 6.23 -5.76
N SER A 139 0.95 5.70 -4.56
CA SER A 139 0.31 6.37 -3.42
C SER A 139 1.14 6.14 -2.16
N ILE A 140 1.43 7.21 -1.43
CA ILE A 140 2.01 7.14 -0.09
C ILE A 140 0.95 7.64 0.87
N GLY A 141 0.50 6.78 1.79
CA GLY A 141 -0.58 7.17 2.68
C GLY A 141 -0.68 6.32 3.93
N ARG A 142 -1.31 6.89 4.95
CA ARG A 142 -1.58 6.17 6.19
C ARG A 142 -2.62 5.08 5.96
N VAL A 143 -2.38 3.95 6.60
CA VAL A 143 -3.26 2.79 6.65
C VAL A 143 -3.46 2.39 8.11
N PHE A 144 -4.53 1.67 8.38
CA PHE A 144 -4.98 1.40 9.73
C PHE A 144 -5.29 -0.09 9.90
N ARG A 145 -4.67 -0.70 10.91
CA ARG A 145 -4.90 -2.09 11.26
C ARG A 145 -5.01 -2.22 12.78
N LYS A 146 -5.91 -3.05 13.26
CA LYS A 146 -6.07 -3.26 14.69
C LYS A 146 -5.02 -4.25 15.19
N GLU A 147 -3.77 -3.84 15.13
CA GLU A 147 -2.65 -4.63 15.64
C GLU A 147 -2.34 -4.30 17.12
N ASN A 148 -1.76 -5.25 17.82
CA ASN A 148 -1.17 -4.98 19.12
C ASN A 148 0.07 -4.13 18.94
N ILE A 149 0.20 -3.07 19.73
CA ILE A 149 1.36 -2.19 19.68
C ILE A 149 2.57 -2.92 20.26
N ASP A 150 3.59 -3.12 19.43
CA ASP A 150 4.88 -3.69 19.81
C ASP A 150 6.04 -2.94 19.11
N PRO A 151 7.31 -3.33 19.29
CA PRO A 151 8.44 -2.67 18.61
C PRO A 151 8.42 -2.70 17.09
N THR A 152 7.56 -3.51 16.47
CA THR A 152 7.50 -3.72 15.02
C THR A 152 6.14 -3.41 14.40
N HIS A 153 5.10 -3.19 15.22
CA HIS A 153 3.73 -2.97 14.77
C HIS A 153 3.08 -1.76 15.44
N LEU A 154 2.39 -0.98 14.61
CA LEU A 154 1.53 0.14 15.03
C LEU A 154 0.15 0.00 14.40
N PRO A 155 -0.91 0.49 15.05
CA PRO A 155 -2.27 0.47 14.50
C PRO A 155 -2.46 1.47 13.35
N GLU A 156 -1.54 2.40 13.18
CA GLU A 156 -1.48 3.38 12.10
C GLU A 156 -0.03 3.46 11.60
N PHE A 157 0.17 3.32 10.29
CA PHE A 157 1.48 3.41 9.64
C PHE A 157 1.33 3.82 8.18
N TYR A 158 2.44 4.15 7.51
CA TYR A 158 2.43 4.50 6.09
C TYR A 158 2.69 3.29 5.21
N GLN A 159 1.92 3.18 4.14
CA GLN A 159 2.16 2.27 3.05
C GLN A 159 2.51 3.02 1.78
N ILE A 160 3.50 2.50 1.06
CA ILE A 160 3.86 2.90 -0.29
C ILE A 160 3.27 1.86 -1.23
N GLU A 161 2.34 2.26 -2.03
CA GLU A 161 1.67 1.43 -3.02
C GLU A 161 2.01 1.92 -4.41
N GLY A 162 2.04 1.04 -5.39
CA GLY A 162 2.13 1.46 -6.78
C GLY A 162 1.67 0.38 -7.74
N ILE A 163 1.27 0.83 -8.93
CA ILE A 163 0.93 -0.04 -10.05
C ILE A 163 1.59 0.43 -11.34
N VAL A 164 1.78 -0.53 -12.23
CA VAL A 164 2.08 -0.30 -13.65
C VAL A 164 1.07 -1.08 -14.48
N HIS A 165 0.38 -0.38 -15.37
CA HIS A 165 -0.53 -0.94 -16.35
C HIS A 165 -0.06 -0.55 -17.74
N GLU A 166 0.50 -1.50 -18.47
CA GLU A 166 0.97 -1.37 -19.85
C GLU A 166 0.53 -2.61 -20.63
N GLU A 167 0.41 -2.52 -21.95
CA GLU A 167 -0.07 -3.63 -22.80
C GLU A 167 0.71 -4.94 -22.61
N ASN A 168 2.02 -4.84 -22.39
CA ASN A 168 2.92 -5.98 -22.27
C ASN A 168 3.58 -6.09 -20.88
N SER A 169 2.90 -5.61 -19.84
CA SER A 169 3.38 -5.74 -18.46
C SER A 169 3.66 -7.20 -18.10
N ASN A 170 4.78 -7.42 -17.42
CA ASN A 170 5.17 -8.78 -17.04
C ASN A 170 5.94 -8.80 -15.71
N PHE A 171 6.03 -9.99 -15.11
CA PHE A 171 6.63 -10.18 -13.81
C PHE A 171 8.12 -9.80 -13.74
N ARG A 172 8.87 -9.94 -14.83
CA ARG A 172 10.28 -9.52 -14.90
C ARG A 172 10.41 -7.99 -14.81
N GLN A 173 9.49 -7.26 -15.45
CA GLN A 173 9.42 -5.80 -15.36
C GLN A 173 9.14 -5.36 -13.92
N LEU A 174 8.20 -6.01 -13.22
CA LEU A 174 7.92 -5.74 -11.80
C LEU A 174 9.18 -5.89 -10.94
N ILE A 175 9.90 -7.00 -11.10
CA ILE A 175 11.18 -7.24 -10.37
C ILE A 175 12.20 -6.12 -10.70
N GLY A 176 12.28 -5.69 -11.96
CA GLY A 176 13.17 -4.62 -12.39
C GLY A 176 12.86 -3.28 -11.73
N ILE A 177 11.58 -2.90 -11.70
CA ILE A 177 11.10 -1.65 -11.08
C ILE A 177 11.43 -1.63 -9.58
N LEU A 178 11.12 -2.70 -8.87
CA LEU A 178 11.35 -2.77 -7.42
C LEU A 178 12.85 -2.82 -7.09
N LYS A 179 13.66 -3.53 -7.87
CA LYS A 179 15.12 -3.51 -7.69
C LYS A 179 15.70 -2.11 -7.93
N GLU A 180 15.24 -1.39 -8.94
CA GLU A 180 15.68 -0.03 -9.23
C GLU A 180 15.26 0.94 -8.10
N PHE A 181 14.02 0.83 -7.59
CA PHE A 181 13.56 1.59 -6.43
C PHE A 181 14.49 1.38 -5.23
N TYR A 182 14.72 0.13 -4.83
CA TYR A 182 15.58 -0.16 -3.67
C TYR A 182 17.04 0.22 -3.88
N ARG A 183 17.56 0.11 -5.12
CA ARG A 183 18.89 0.58 -5.45
C ARG A 183 19.03 2.09 -5.25
N ARG A 184 18.03 2.88 -5.68
CA ARG A 184 17.97 4.33 -5.45
C ARG A 184 17.84 4.68 -3.97
N MET A 185 17.18 3.82 -3.19
CA MET A 185 17.10 3.91 -1.74
C MET A 185 18.41 3.50 -1.02
N GLY A 186 19.48 3.14 -1.75
CA GLY A 186 20.77 2.75 -1.18
C GLY A 186 20.93 1.28 -0.80
N PHE A 187 20.00 0.40 -1.22
CA PHE A 187 20.09 -1.05 -0.98
C PHE A 187 20.66 -1.76 -2.19
N GLU A 188 21.92 -2.22 -2.10
CA GLU A 188 22.61 -2.90 -3.20
C GLU A 188 22.12 -4.35 -3.42
N LYS A 189 21.77 -5.04 -2.33
CA LYS A 189 21.40 -6.45 -2.37
C LYS A 189 19.92 -6.61 -2.13
N VAL A 190 19.20 -6.95 -3.22
CA VAL A 190 17.76 -7.16 -3.25
C VAL A 190 17.47 -8.53 -3.85
N ARG A 191 16.61 -9.31 -3.22
CA ARG A 191 16.09 -10.57 -3.75
C ARG A 191 14.58 -10.62 -3.63
N VAL A 192 13.98 -11.53 -4.37
CA VAL A 192 12.54 -11.83 -4.30
C VAL A 192 12.37 -13.30 -3.94
N ARG A 193 11.28 -13.59 -3.25
CA ARG A 193 10.83 -14.96 -2.97
C ARG A 193 9.35 -15.11 -3.29
N PRO A 194 8.86 -16.31 -3.62
CA PRO A 194 7.42 -16.53 -3.77
C PRO A 194 6.65 -16.10 -2.51
N GLY A 195 5.53 -15.44 -2.71
CA GLY A 195 4.60 -15.02 -1.67
C GLY A 195 3.18 -15.44 -2.04
N TYR A 196 2.22 -15.17 -1.17
CA TYR A 196 0.80 -15.35 -1.42
C TYR A 196 0.02 -14.13 -0.96
N PHE A 197 -0.76 -13.55 -1.87
CA PHE A 197 -1.77 -12.54 -1.57
C PHE A 197 -3.05 -12.88 -2.33
N PRO A 198 -4.25 -12.68 -1.74
CA PRO A 198 -5.50 -13.11 -2.38
C PRO A 198 -5.80 -12.40 -3.70
N TYR A 199 -5.22 -11.23 -3.93
CA TYR A 199 -5.49 -10.36 -5.09
C TYR A 199 -4.40 -10.38 -6.17
N THR A 200 -3.30 -11.14 -6.00
CA THR A 200 -2.23 -11.24 -7.00
C THR A 200 -1.87 -12.69 -7.33
N GLU A 201 -1.52 -12.94 -8.61
CA GLU A 201 -1.00 -14.23 -9.11
C GLU A 201 -0.20 -13.97 -10.40
N PRO A 202 1.11 -14.24 -10.46
CA PRO A 202 1.96 -14.67 -9.34
C PRO A 202 2.21 -13.56 -8.32
N SER A 203 2.53 -14.00 -7.09
CA SER A 203 2.86 -13.12 -5.97
C SER A 203 4.29 -13.33 -5.51
N MET A 204 4.94 -12.28 -5.04
CA MET A 204 6.27 -12.33 -4.43
C MET A 204 6.41 -11.36 -3.27
N GLU A 205 7.31 -11.70 -2.36
CA GLU A 205 7.82 -10.79 -1.34
C GLU A 205 9.19 -10.27 -1.75
N ILE A 206 9.48 -9.01 -1.43
CA ILE A 206 10.76 -8.40 -1.70
C ILE A 206 11.55 -8.23 -0.41
N GLU A 207 12.81 -8.64 -0.45
CA GLU A 207 13.72 -8.61 0.69
C GLU A 207 15.00 -7.85 0.33
N VAL A 208 15.50 -7.08 1.28
CA VAL A 208 16.81 -6.43 1.21
C VAL A 208 17.77 -7.07 2.21
N PHE A 209 19.06 -7.09 1.86
CA PHE A 209 20.10 -7.56 2.77
C PHE A 209 20.64 -6.41 3.62
N TRP A 210 20.33 -6.45 4.91
CA TRP A 210 20.72 -5.41 5.86
C TRP A 210 21.22 -6.03 7.17
N ASN A 211 22.28 -5.48 7.73
CA ASN A 211 22.87 -5.97 8.99
C ASN A 211 23.06 -7.51 9.03
N LYS A 212 23.60 -8.07 7.94
CA LYS A 212 23.87 -9.52 7.76
C LYS A 212 22.61 -10.41 7.75
N LYS A 213 21.41 -9.82 7.57
CA LYS A 213 20.13 -10.55 7.49
C LYS A 213 19.34 -10.13 6.26
N TRP A 214 18.52 -11.02 5.75
CA TRP A 214 17.48 -10.69 4.77
C TRP A 214 16.25 -10.20 5.52
N MET A 215 15.73 -9.06 5.10
CA MET A 215 14.56 -8.43 5.71
C MET A 215 13.50 -8.17 4.64
N GLU A 216 12.31 -8.69 4.88
CA GLU A 216 11.14 -8.46 4.04
C GLU A 216 10.67 -7.01 4.21
N LEU A 217 10.44 -6.32 3.09
CA LEU A 217 9.96 -4.95 3.07
C LEU A 217 8.59 -4.77 2.42
N GLY A 218 8.03 -5.83 1.83
CA GLY A 218 6.68 -5.78 1.30
C GLY A 218 6.37 -6.86 0.28
N GLY A 219 5.11 -6.85 -0.15
CA GLY A 219 4.55 -7.77 -1.11
C GLY A 219 4.33 -7.12 -2.48
N SER A 220 4.31 -7.95 -3.52
CA SER A 220 4.06 -7.51 -4.88
C SER A 220 3.59 -8.67 -5.76
N GLY A 221 3.03 -8.34 -6.92
CA GLY A 221 2.57 -9.35 -7.86
C GLY A 221 1.88 -8.76 -9.07
N ILE A 222 1.25 -9.61 -9.85
CA ILE A 222 0.35 -9.22 -10.93
C ILE A 222 -1.07 -9.37 -10.39
N PHE A 223 -1.90 -8.34 -10.52
CA PHE A 223 -3.31 -8.46 -10.12
C PHE A 223 -3.99 -9.58 -10.91
N ARG A 224 -4.80 -10.34 -10.19
CA ARG A 224 -5.59 -11.42 -10.77
C ARG A 224 -6.69 -10.87 -11.71
N PRO A 225 -7.12 -11.63 -12.72
CA PRO A 225 -8.27 -11.26 -13.58
C PRO A 225 -9.52 -10.90 -12.78
N GLU A 226 -9.78 -11.61 -11.66
CA GLU A 226 -10.92 -11.36 -10.77
C GLU A 226 -10.90 -9.97 -10.12
N VAL A 227 -9.74 -9.31 -10.09
CA VAL A 227 -9.55 -7.93 -9.61
C VAL A 227 -9.66 -6.93 -10.75
N THR A 228 -9.04 -7.23 -11.91
CA THR A 228 -8.88 -6.27 -13.00
C THR A 228 -10.03 -6.24 -13.98
N GLU A 229 -10.59 -7.39 -14.36
CA GLU A 229 -11.67 -7.45 -15.33
C GLU A 229 -12.98 -6.78 -14.87
N PRO A 230 -13.40 -6.90 -13.59
CA PRO A 230 -14.57 -6.15 -13.09
C PRO A 230 -14.45 -4.64 -13.25
N VAL A 231 -13.24 -4.09 -13.14
CA VAL A 231 -12.98 -2.66 -13.31
C VAL A 231 -12.66 -2.26 -14.76
N GLY A 232 -12.81 -3.19 -15.71
CA GLY A 232 -12.68 -2.93 -17.15
C GLY A 232 -11.26 -3.09 -17.70
N VAL A 233 -10.30 -3.55 -16.89
CA VAL A 233 -8.88 -3.69 -17.27
C VAL A 233 -8.62 -5.13 -17.71
N LYS A 234 -8.08 -5.30 -18.92
CA LYS A 234 -7.82 -6.62 -19.54
C LYS A 234 -6.32 -7.00 -19.55
N ASN A 235 -5.45 -6.01 -19.52
CA ASN A 235 -4.01 -6.21 -19.56
C ASN A 235 -3.46 -6.48 -18.16
N PRO A 236 -2.31 -7.17 -18.04
CA PRO A 236 -1.70 -7.39 -16.74
C PRO A 236 -1.36 -6.09 -16.01
N VAL A 237 -1.69 -6.01 -14.73
CA VAL A 237 -1.36 -4.89 -13.85
C VAL A 237 -0.34 -5.36 -12.82
N LEU A 238 0.84 -4.76 -12.86
CA LEU A 238 1.88 -4.97 -11.85
C LEU A 238 1.53 -4.14 -10.62
N ALA A 239 1.62 -4.72 -9.42
CA ALA A 239 1.28 -4.05 -8.18
C ALA A 239 2.28 -4.38 -7.05
N TRP A 240 2.48 -3.44 -6.15
CA TRP A 240 3.27 -3.65 -4.92
C TRP A 240 2.73 -2.80 -3.78
N GLY A 241 2.97 -3.29 -2.54
CA GLY A 241 2.70 -2.58 -1.30
C GLY A 241 3.87 -2.75 -0.32
N LEU A 242 4.47 -1.64 0.13
CA LEU A 242 5.66 -1.60 0.97
C LEU A 242 5.37 -0.82 2.25
N GLY A 243 5.84 -1.34 3.40
CA GLY A 243 5.75 -0.62 4.68
C GLY A 243 6.85 0.43 4.79
N LEU A 244 6.46 1.70 4.97
CA LEU A 244 7.41 2.81 5.01
C LEU A 244 8.23 2.82 6.31
N GLU A 245 7.59 2.57 7.45
CA GLU A 245 8.27 2.60 8.76
C GLU A 245 9.33 1.53 8.89
N ARG A 246 9.10 0.34 8.32
CA ARG A 246 10.10 -0.72 8.31
C ARG A 246 11.34 -0.30 7.53
N LEU A 247 11.16 0.40 6.40
CA LEU A 247 12.23 1.00 5.64
C LEU A 247 12.95 2.10 6.44
N ALA A 248 12.18 2.96 7.14
CA ALA A 248 12.73 4.01 8.00
C ALA A 248 13.56 3.43 9.17
N MET A 249 13.07 2.38 9.81
CA MET A 249 13.81 1.71 10.90
C MET A 249 15.18 1.20 10.41
N LEU A 250 15.24 0.59 9.23
CA LEU A 250 16.50 0.15 8.64
C LEU A 250 17.43 1.33 8.36
N ARG A 251 16.90 2.39 7.74
CA ARG A 251 17.65 3.57 7.33
C ARG A 251 18.26 4.33 8.50
N TYR A 252 17.50 4.49 9.59
CA TYR A 252 17.89 5.25 10.78
C TYR A 252 18.45 4.37 11.92
N GLY A 253 18.55 3.05 11.72
CA GLY A 253 19.08 2.13 12.72
C GLY A 253 18.23 2.02 13.98
N LEU A 254 16.91 2.11 13.85
CA LEU A 254 15.96 2.01 14.96
C LEU A 254 15.57 0.55 15.21
N GLU A 255 15.45 0.18 16.47
CA GLU A 255 14.99 -1.14 16.91
C GLU A 255 13.51 -1.15 17.29
N ASP A 256 12.93 0.05 17.52
CA ASP A 256 11.54 0.23 17.91
C ASP A 256 10.84 1.23 16.98
N ILE A 257 9.77 0.79 16.32
CA ILE A 257 8.98 1.60 15.39
C ILE A 257 8.37 2.84 16.05
N ARG A 258 8.11 2.78 17.37
CA ARG A 258 7.51 3.87 18.15
C ARG A 258 8.42 5.09 18.23
N ASP A 259 9.74 4.92 18.13
CA ASP A 259 10.72 6.02 18.15
C ASP A 259 10.51 7.00 16.99
N LEU A 260 9.97 6.52 15.84
CA LEU A 260 9.60 7.37 14.72
C LEU A 260 8.46 8.36 15.03
N TYR A 261 7.64 8.08 16.06
CA TYR A 261 6.45 8.87 16.40
C TYR A 261 6.53 9.58 17.75
N ILE A 262 7.40 9.12 18.66
CA ILE A 262 7.65 9.79 19.95
C ILE A 262 8.25 11.18 19.74
N SER A 263 8.99 11.36 18.63
CA SER A 263 9.60 12.66 18.25
C SER A 263 10.49 13.26 19.35
N ASP A 264 11.32 12.42 19.99
CA ASP A 264 12.30 12.88 20.95
C ASP A 264 13.23 13.94 20.32
N LEU A 265 13.32 15.11 20.96
CA LEU A 265 14.08 16.23 20.40
C LEU A 265 15.58 15.94 20.29
N GLY A 266 16.13 15.13 21.21
CA GLY A 266 17.53 14.73 21.17
C GLY A 266 17.80 13.80 20.01
N TRP A 267 16.88 12.88 19.73
CA TRP A 267 16.95 12.00 18.57
C TRP A 267 16.80 12.80 17.25
N LEU A 268 15.78 13.66 17.15
CA LEU A 268 15.55 14.49 15.96
C LEU A 268 16.77 15.37 15.59
N ARG A 269 17.46 15.94 16.59
CA ARG A 269 18.65 16.77 16.37
C ARG A 269 19.88 15.99 15.91
N LYS A 270 19.96 14.71 16.25
CA LYS A 270 21.13 13.85 15.95
C LYS A 270 20.93 12.99 14.71
N THR A 271 19.68 12.78 14.27
CA THR A 271 19.38 11.95 13.11
C THR A 271 19.72 12.70 11.84
N PRO A 272 20.65 12.19 11.01
CA PRO A 272 21.01 12.86 9.77
C PRO A 272 19.79 12.87 8.83
N LEU A 273 19.52 14.04 8.27
CA LEU A 273 18.65 14.16 7.10
C LEU A 273 19.43 13.67 5.90
N ILE A 274 18.92 12.67 5.22
CA ILE A 274 19.56 12.07 4.06
C ILE A 274 18.93 12.62 2.82
#